data_82088985be66ac616a1a7073bdb7563b
#
_entry.id   82088985be66ac616a1a7073bdb7563b
#
_cell.length_a   1.000
_cell.length_b   1.000
_cell.length_c   1.000
_cell.angle_alpha   90.00
_cell.angle_beta   90.00
_cell.angle_gamma   90.00
#
_symmetry.space_group_name_H-M   'P 1'
#
loop_
_entity.id
_entity.type
_entity.pdbx_description
1 polymer ?
#
loop_
_entity_poly.entity_id
_entity_poly.type
_entity_poly.pdbx_seq_one_letter_code
_entity_poly.pdbx_strand_id
1 'polypeptide(L)'
;MDRRKFIKNSGLLAMTGGSISMGMGQSCKPVTKDNTPPIKDVNKIKSAFTGIPGEKKIRIIETNANFERESLIRPFGFKGGAMKEIWQTAALLGSETGNRKFGVCTQNVLWSDPAVFELHSESAGNSLMYNITTRALQMIRGMAFTNPVQLQEDILDELWEYGKKITNNPDLKETFILNALVGVDNAAWLLYCAENGINKFDDMIPTSYRPALSNHHEKVASIPLMAYNIPVQEIKDTVSEGYFFMKIKIGQAGTQEEMLRKDMERLSEIHKAIGNAQTTYTESGKLPYYFDANGRYEEKDTMLRFLDHAKKIGAFHQIAIIEEPFAEDKKINVGDLGIRIVSDETAHTDKHALERIQMGYSAIALKPIAKTMSMSMKVAQLAYEHDTPCFCADLTVNPILIEWNKAIAARLDAFPGIKGSLGLVESNGHQNYTHWDKMLTYSPTANKSWAKVNKGVYNLDEDYYEQSGGIFEQSPHYAAWFKENE
;
A
#
# COMPACT_ATOMS: atom_id res chain seq x y z
N MET A 1 6.20 -23.21 -28.11
CA MET A 1 7.46 -22.49 -28.17
C MET A 1 8.22 -22.76 -26.88
N ASP A 2 9.38 -23.33 -27.01
CA ASP A 2 10.15 -23.93 -25.92
C ASP A 2 10.80 -22.89 -25.04
N ARG A 3 10.45 -22.88 -23.74
CA ARG A 3 10.91 -21.92 -22.70
C ARG A 3 12.41 -21.99 -22.40
N ARG A 4 13.16 -22.92 -23.01
CA ARG A 4 14.59 -23.15 -22.72
C ARG A 4 15.57 -22.33 -23.58
N LYS A 5 15.11 -21.52 -24.53
CA LYS A 5 16.00 -20.79 -25.46
C LYS A 5 16.32 -19.35 -25.07
N PHE A 6 15.74 -18.82 -23.97
CA PHE A 6 15.93 -17.40 -23.61
C PHE A 6 17.13 -17.11 -22.67
N ILE A 7 17.75 -18.14 -22.10
CA ILE A 7 18.79 -17.95 -21.03
C ILE A 7 20.25 -18.04 -21.55
N LYS A 8 20.51 -18.11 -22.85
CA LYS A 8 21.86 -18.39 -23.34
C LYS A 8 22.64 -17.24 -24.01
N ASN A 9 22.18 -15.99 -23.96
CA ASN A 9 22.88 -14.86 -24.61
C ASN A 9 23.20 -13.68 -23.69
N SER A 10 23.71 -13.93 -22.49
CA SER A 10 24.32 -12.88 -21.67
C SER A 10 25.59 -13.42 -21.01
N GLY A 11 26.68 -13.40 -21.73
CA GLY A 11 27.96 -13.79 -21.19
C GLY A 11 29.13 -13.42 -22.08
N LEU A 12 30.02 -12.64 -21.53
CA LEU A 12 31.39 -12.35 -21.91
C LEU A 12 31.64 -11.27 -22.99
N LEU A 13 32.14 -10.15 -22.53
CA LEU A 13 33.34 -9.52 -23.17
C LEU A 13 34.17 -8.84 -22.09
N ALA A 14 35.43 -9.31 -22.00
CA ALA A 14 36.43 -8.87 -21.04
C ALA A 14 37.35 -7.79 -21.64
N MET A 15 37.77 -6.90 -20.78
CA MET A 15 38.99 -6.10 -20.69
C MET A 15 39.92 -5.95 -21.93
N THR A 16 40.24 -4.71 -22.29
CA THR A 16 41.64 -4.30 -22.54
C THR A 16 41.84 -2.85 -22.09
N GLY A 17 42.91 -2.63 -21.32
CA GLY A 17 43.30 -1.34 -20.78
C GLY A 17 44.04 -0.47 -21.79
N GLY A 18 44.10 0.83 -21.50
CA GLY A 18 44.89 1.82 -22.21
C GLY A 18 45.01 3.09 -21.39
N SER A 19 46.14 3.27 -20.74
CA SER A 19 46.53 4.49 -20.05
C SER A 19 47.01 5.54 -21.04
N ILE A 20 46.58 6.78 -20.95
CA ILE A 20 47.32 7.96 -21.40
C ILE A 20 47.04 9.13 -20.45
N SER A 21 48.14 9.78 -20.07
CA SER A 21 48.28 10.83 -19.08
C SER A 21 48.22 12.26 -19.67
N MET A 22 47.97 13.21 -18.74
CA MET A 22 48.35 14.61 -18.69
C MET A 22 47.58 15.68 -19.45
N GLY A 23 47.13 16.66 -18.67
CA GLY A 23 46.79 18.02 -19.09
C GLY A 23 46.30 18.88 -17.93
N MET A 24 47.17 19.76 -17.42
CA MET A 24 46.91 20.70 -16.31
C MET A 24 45.89 21.79 -16.64
N GLY A 25 45.11 22.19 -15.61
CA GLY A 25 44.92 23.61 -15.30
C GLY A 25 43.51 24.17 -15.40
N GLN A 26 42.78 24.31 -14.32
CA GLN A 26 42.36 25.58 -13.72
C GLN A 26 41.40 25.35 -12.55
N SER A 27 41.79 25.96 -11.43
CA SER A 27 41.07 25.96 -10.15
C SER A 27 39.76 26.70 -10.26
N CYS A 28 38.65 25.98 -10.02
CA CYS A 28 37.40 26.58 -9.52
C CYS A 28 37.11 26.03 -8.14
N LYS A 29 37.03 26.91 -7.15
CA LYS A 29 36.70 26.55 -5.75
C LYS A 29 35.30 25.98 -5.66
N PRO A 30 35.07 24.90 -4.91
CA PRO A 30 33.73 24.41 -4.63
C PRO A 30 33.04 25.32 -3.60
N VAL A 31 31.85 25.78 -3.94
CA VAL A 31 30.93 26.42 -2.98
C VAL A 31 30.26 25.27 -2.22
N THR A 32 30.81 24.95 -1.05
CA THR A 32 30.13 24.11 -0.05
C THR A 32 29.19 24.98 0.74
N LYS A 33 27.88 24.84 0.53
CA LYS A 33 26.87 25.06 1.56
C LYS A 33 26.04 23.78 1.62
N ASP A 34 26.50 22.92 2.50
CA ASP A 34 25.78 21.76 2.99
C ASP A 34 24.69 22.28 3.96
N ASN A 35 23.47 22.41 3.47
CA ASN A 35 22.28 22.74 4.24
C ASN A 35 21.44 21.49 4.48
N THR A 36 22.08 20.37 4.79
CA THR A 36 21.39 19.19 5.31
C THR A 36 21.11 19.44 6.80
N PRO A 37 19.87 19.43 7.27
CA PRO A 37 19.58 19.53 8.71
C PRO A 37 20.22 18.32 9.42
N PRO A 38 20.70 18.47 10.66
CA PRO A 38 21.38 17.40 11.39
C PRO A 38 20.46 16.21 11.57
N ILE A 39 20.94 15.05 11.18
CA ILE A 39 20.29 13.75 11.33
C ILE A 39 19.99 13.54 12.81
N LYS A 40 18.72 13.60 13.19
CA LYS A 40 18.30 13.16 14.53
C LYS A 40 18.55 11.65 14.64
N ASP A 41 19.27 11.30 15.69
CA ASP A 41 19.81 9.97 15.98
C ASP A 41 18.74 8.86 15.84
N VAL A 42 18.87 8.01 14.84
CA VAL A 42 17.95 6.89 14.52
C VAL A 42 17.81 5.91 15.70
N ASN A 43 18.79 5.88 16.62
CA ASN A 43 18.75 5.07 17.82
C ASN A 43 17.80 5.61 18.91
N LYS A 44 17.25 6.83 18.75
CA LYS A 44 16.21 7.38 19.64
C LYS A 44 14.79 6.99 19.22
N ILE A 45 14.60 6.40 18.05
CA ILE A 45 13.31 5.88 17.58
C ILE A 45 13.06 4.43 18.09
N LYS A 46 13.68 4.03 19.19
CA LYS A 46 13.02 3.08 20.08
C LYS A 46 11.90 3.90 20.74
N SER A 47 10.80 4.02 20.01
CA SER A 47 9.62 4.72 20.45
C SER A 47 9.30 4.20 21.84
N ALA A 48 9.36 5.08 22.82
CA ALA A 48 8.69 4.82 24.05
C ALA A 48 7.20 4.67 23.67
N PHE A 49 6.79 3.45 23.31
CA PHE A 49 5.40 3.10 23.17
C PHE A 49 4.77 3.42 24.54
N THR A 50 4.07 4.54 24.62
CA THR A 50 3.25 4.87 25.77
C THR A 50 1.90 4.25 25.51
N GLY A 51 1.73 3.02 26.01
CA GLY A 51 0.46 2.33 26.00
C GLY A 51 -0.63 3.14 26.73
N ILE A 52 -1.85 2.69 26.62
CA ILE A 52 -2.96 3.25 27.38
C ILE A 52 -2.70 2.94 28.86
N PRO A 53 -2.78 3.87 29.80
CA PRO A 53 -2.58 3.58 31.21
C PRO A 53 -3.52 2.47 31.68
N GLY A 54 -2.95 1.37 32.20
CA GLY A 54 -3.73 0.22 32.68
C GLY A 54 -3.98 -0.87 31.65
N GLU A 55 -3.27 -0.90 30.52
CA GLU A 55 -3.35 -1.96 29.51
C GLU A 55 -3.19 -3.35 30.13
N LYS A 56 -4.09 -4.26 29.73
CA LYS A 56 -4.08 -5.63 30.20
C LYS A 56 -3.05 -6.46 29.43
N LYS A 57 -2.36 -7.34 30.13
CA LYS A 57 -1.55 -8.38 29.50
C LYS A 57 -2.47 -9.50 29.02
N ILE A 58 -2.52 -9.71 27.71
CA ILE A 58 -3.44 -10.63 27.01
C ILE A 58 -2.67 -11.89 26.63
N ARG A 59 -3.08 -13.05 27.15
CA ARG A 59 -2.48 -14.34 26.77
C ARG A 59 -3.32 -14.98 25.66
N ILE A 60 -2.67 -15.34 24.56
CA ILE A 60 -3.30 -16.05 23.42
C ILE A 60 -3.27 -17.55 23.72
N ILE A 61 -4.45 -18.17 23.83
CA ILE A 61 -4.57 -19.61 24.09
C ILE A 61 -5.11 -20.39 22.90
N GLU A 62 -5.81 -19.72 22.00
CA GLU A 62 -6.41 -20.30 20.79
C GLU A 62 -5.95 -19.55 19.55
N THR A 63 -5.62 -20.30 18.51
CA THR A 63 -5.31 -19.76 17.19
C THR A 63 -5.86 -20.68 16.10
N ASN A 64 -6.44 -20.11 15.04
CA ASN A 64 -6.90 -20.87 13.88
C ASN A 64 -6.81 -19.99 12.63
N ALA A 65 -6.84 -20.58 11.43
CA ALA A 65 -6.92 -19.86 10.18
C ALA A 65 -7.71 -20.65 9.13
N ASN A 66 -8.32 -19.92 8.20
CA ASN A 66 -8.98 -20.51 7.05
C ASN A 66 -8.88 -19.56 5.85
N PHE A 67 -9.23 -20.02 4.65
CA PHE A 67 -9.20 -19.21 3.43
C PHE A 67 -10.27 -19.61 2.44
N GLU A 68 -10.61 -18.68 1.55
CA GLU A 68 -11.37 -18.92 0.32
C GLU A 68 -10.65 -18.27 -0.87
N ARG A 69 -11.06 -18.64 -2.08
CA ARG A 69 -10.49 -18.13 -3.32
C ARG A 69 -11.53 -17.33 -4.06
N GLU A 70 -11.18 -16.10 -4.42
CA GLU A 70 -12.06 -15.25 -5.22
C GLU A 70 -11.46 -15.02 -6.60
N SER A 71 -12.22 -15.36 -7.63
CA SER A 71 -11.80 -15.18 -9.02
C SER A 71 -11.91 -13.74 -9.47
N LEU A 72 -10.99 -13.35 -10.35
CA LEU A 72 -11.01 -12.05 -11.00
C LEU A 72 -11.78 -12.10 -12.32
N ILE A 73 -12.45 -10.99 -12.65
CA ILE A 73 -13.22 -10.83 -13.92
C ILE A 73 -12.30 -11.07 -15.13
N ARG A 74 -11.06 -10.63 -15.02
CA ARG A 74 -9.99 -10.79 -16.03
C ARG A 74 -8.65 -10.92 -15.33
N PRO A 75 -7.64 -11.55 -15.97
CA PRO A 75 -6.31 -11.60 -15.38
C PRO A 75 -5.79 -10.20 -15.06
N PHE A 76 -5.39 -9.98 -13.82
CA PHE A 76 -4.84 -8.71 -13.36
C PHE A 76 -3.32 -8.71 -13.54
N GLY A 77 -2.85 -7.87 -14.48
CA GLY A 77 -1.43 -7.74 -14.80
C GLY A 77 -0.69 -6.76 -13.89
N PHE A 78 0.42 -7.19 -13.32
CA PHE A 78 1.30 -6.37 -12.50
C PHE A 78 2.75 -6.85 -12.64
N LYS A 79 3.71 -5.94 -12.83
CA LYS A 79 5.16 -6.23 -12.91
C LYS A 79 5.55 -7.45 -13.77
N GLY A 80 4.83 -7.71 -14.86
CA GLY A 80 5.10 -8.82 -15.77
C GLY A 80 4.35 -10.11 -15.47
N GLY A 81 3.75 -10.28 -14.30
CA GLY A 81 2.87 -11.38 -13.94
C GLY A 81 1.39 -11.07 -14.21
N ALA A 82 0.53 -12.07 -14.09
CA ALA A 82 -0.92 -11.90 -14.17
C ALA A 82 -1.63 -12.88 -13.24
N MET A 83 -2.43 -12.36 -12.31
CA MET A 83 -3.24 -13.14 -11.39
C MET A 83 -4.62 -13.40 -11.96
N LYS A 84 -5.21 -14.55 -11.61
CA LYS A 84 -6.59 -14.93 -11.97
C LYS A 84 -7.51 -15.08 -10.78
N GLU A 85 -6.94 -15.27 -9.60
CA GLU A 85 -7.64 -15.39 -8.33
C GLU A 85 -6.85 -14.69 -7.22
N ILE A 86 -7.55 -14.28 -6.17
CA ILE A 86 -6.95 -13.74 -4.95
C ILE A 86 -7.51 -14.52 -3.76
N TRP A 87 -6.64 -14.90 -2.82
CA TRP A 87 -7.07 -15.61 -1.62
C TRP A 87 -7.49 -14.61 -0.54
N GLN A 88 -8.70 -14.83 -0.01
CA GLN A 88 -9.18 -14.17 1.19
C GLN A 88 -8.92 -15.10 2.36
N THR A 89 -8.16 -14.64 3.35
CA THR A 89 -7.83 -15.44 4.52
C THR A 89 -8.39 -14.79 5.78
N ALA A 90 -8.66 -15.59 6.78
CA ALA A 90 -9.02 -15.09 8.11
C ALA A 90 -8.18 -15.82 9.17
N ALA A 91 -7.71 -15.07 10.17
CA ALA A 91 -6.97 -15.57 11.32
C ALA A 91 -7.76 -15.32 12.60
N LEU A 92 -7.95 -16.37 13.41
CA LEU A 92 -8.64 -16.32 14.70
C LEU A 92 -7.64 -16.28 15.84
N LEU A 93 -7.85 -15.41 16.80
CA LEU A 93 -7.18 -15.39 18.10
C LEU A 93 -8.21 -15.49 19.23
N GLY A 94 -7.92 -16.35 20.22
CA GLY A 94 -8.68 -16.47 21.47
C GLY A 94 -7.80 -16.24 22.68
N SER A 95 -8.31 -15.46 23.64
CA SER A 95 -7.63 -15.17 24.91
C SER A 95 -8.06 -16.10 26.02
N GLU A 96 -7.28 -16.15 27.12
CA GLU A 96 -7.60 -16.90 28.34
C GLU A 96 -8.87 -16.42 29.04
N THR A 97 -9.35 -15.21 28.75
CA THR A 97 -10.62 -14.67 29.27
C THR A 97 -11.84 -15.14 28.51
N GLY A 98 -11.63 -15.85 27.38
CA GLY A 98 -12.71 -16.37 26.52
C GLY A 98 -13.10 -15.43 25.36
N ASN A 99 -12.45 -14.26 25.20
CA ASN A 99 -12.68 -13.43 24.02
C ASN A 99 -12.06 -14.11 22.79
N ARG A 100 -12.84 -14.16 21.70
CA ARG A 100 -12.42 -14.70 20.38
C ARG A 100 -12.66 -13.64 19.31
N LYS A 101 -11.62 -13.32 18.56
CA LYS A 101 -11.66 -12.34 17.47
C LYS A 101 -10.94 -12.86 16.24
N PHE A 102 -11.45 -12.58 15.07
CA PHE A 102 -10.76 -12.89 13.82
C PHE A 102 -10.52 -11.62 13.00
N GLY A 103 -9.40 -11.60 12.30
CA GLY A 103 -9.06 -10.57 11.31
C GLY A 103 -9.03 -11.17 9.92
N VAL A 104 -9.46 -10.39 8.94
CA VAL A 104 -9.49 -10.78 7.53
C VAL A 104 -8.27 -10.21 6.81
N CYS A 105 -7.79 -10.91 5.78
CA CYS A 105 -6.71 -10.48 4.92
C CYS A 105 -6.99 -10.85 3.46
N THR A 106 -6.62 -9.99 2.53
CA THR A 106 -6.47 -10.29 1.11
C THR A 106 -5.01 -10.60 0.83
N GLN A 107 -4.69 -11.83 0.45
CA GLN A 107 -3.32 -12.25 0.12
C GLN A 107 -3.01 -11.99 -1.34
N ASN A 108 -1.99 -11.20 -1.64
CA ASN A 108 -1.58 -10.86 -2.99
C ASN A 108 -0.08 -11.10 -3.18
N VAL A 109 0.27 -12.31 -3.62
CA VAL A 109 1.66 -12.74 -3.81
C VAL A 109 2.38 -11.90 -4.86
N LEU A 110 1.72 -11.60 -5.98
CA LEU A 110 2.33 -10.86 -7.09
C LEU A 110 2.73 -9.44 -6.68
N TRP A 111 1.90 -8.75 -5.89
CA TRP A 111 2.24 -7.44 -5.36
C TRP A 111 3.34 -7.52 -4.29
N SER A 112 3.21 -8.50 -3.38
CA SER A 112 4.07 -8.63 -2.20
C SER A 112 5.50 -9.03 -2.56
N ASP A 113 5.66 -10.01 -3.46
CA ASP A 113 6.95 -10.45 -4.01
C ASP A 113 6.79 -11.05 -5.41
N PRO A 114 7.03 -10.28 -6.47
CA PRO A 114 6.93 -10.77 -7.84
C PRO A 114 7.82 -11.97 -8.14
N ALA A 115 9.01 -12.08 -7.51
CA ALA A 115 9.92 -13.20 -7.73
C ALA A 115 9.34 -14.51 -7.21
N VAL A 116 8.67 -14.50 -6.06
CA VAL A 116 7.93 -15.67 -5.55
C VAL A 116 6.81 -16.05 -6.51
N PHE A 117 6.06 -15.07 -7.03
CA PHE A 117 4.98 -15.33 -7.99
C PHE A 117 5.49 -15.94 -9.30
N GLU A 118 6.64 -15.49 -9.81
CA GLU A 118 7.23 -15.99 -11.06
C GLU A 118 7.85 -17.38 -10.92
N LEU A 119 8.45 -17.67 -9.77
CA LEU A 119 9.11 -18.96 -9.50
C LEU A 119 8.13 -20.10 -9.21
N HIS A 120 6.93 -19.80 -8.82
CA HIS A 120 5.91 -20.76 -8.42
C HIS A 120 4.66 -20.67 -9.30
N SER A 121 3.76 -21.64 -9.20
CA SER A 121 2.40 -21.44 -9.70
C SER A 121 1.65 -20.48 -8.81
N GLU A 122 0.61 -19.82 -9.33
CA GLU A 122 -0.23 -18.90 -8.56
C GLU A 122 -0.74 -19.52 -7.24
N SER A 123 -1.28 -20.74 -7.31
CA SER A 123 -1.75 -21.46 -6.12
C SER A 123 -0.63 -21.85 -5.17
N ALA A 124 0.56 -22.21 -5.67
CA ALA A 124 1.71 -22.53 -4.81
C ALA A 124 2.23 -21.28 -4.08
N GLY A 125 2.33 -20.14 -4.77
CA GLY A 125 2.71 -18.87 -4.14
C GLY A 125 1.72 -18.46 -3.04
N ASN A 126 0.41 -18.56 -3.31
CA ASN A 126 -0.62 -18.31 -2.30
C ASN A 126 -0.54 -19.28 -1.10
N SER A 127 -0.26 -20.57 -1.36
CA SER A 127 -0.07 -21.56 -0.29
C SER A 127 1.15 -21.25 0.57
N LEU A 128 2.26 -20.80 -0.03
CA LEU A 128 3.45 -20.36 0.70
C LEU A 128 3.14 -19.15 1.59
N MET A 129 2.41 -18.15 1.08
CA MET A 129 2.00 -16.99 1.87
C MET A 129 1.06 -17.40 3.02
N TYR A 130 0.10 -18.29 2.78
CA TYR A 130 -0.78 -18.82 3.82
C TYR A 130 -0.01 -19.61 4.89
N ASN A 131 1.07 -20.30 4.51
CA ASN A 131 1.95 -20.96 5.47
C ASN A 131 2.66 -19.96 6.40
N ILE A 132 2.95 -18.73 5.96
CA ILE A 132 3.45 -17.66 6.83
C ILE A 132 2.38 -17.32 7.88
N THR A 133 1.12 -17.12 7.48
CA THR A 133 0.01 -16.86 8.38
C THR A 133 -0.11 -17.97 9.46
N THR A 134 -0.09 -19.23 9.02
CA THR A 134 -0.20 -20.38 9.97
C THR A 134 1.01 -20.48 10.89
N ARG A 135 2.21 -20.19 10.39
CA ARG A 135 3.44 -20.17 11.21
C ARG A 135 3.37 -19.05 12.25
N ALA A 136 2.95 -17.85 11.87
CA ALA A 136 2.74 -16.74 12.81
C ALA A 136 1.79 -17.15 13.95
N LEU A 137 0.66 -17.77 13.62
CA LEU A 137 -0.31 -18.26 14.60
C LEU A 137 0.27 -19.33 15.55
N GLN A 138 1.14 -20.21 15.03
CA GLN A 138 1.86 -21.18 15.87
C GLN A 138 2.84 -20.48 16.83
N MET A 139 3.56 -19.45 16.37
CA MET A 139 4.52 -18.71 17.17
C MET A 139 3.85 -17.96 18.31
N ILE A 140 2.74 -17.26 18.02
CA ILE A 140 2.06 -16.43 19.03
C ILE A 140 1.19 -17.22 20.01
N ARG A 141 0.86 -18.48 19.70
CA ARG A 141 0.07 -19.32 20.63
C ARG A 141 0.84 -19.55 21.93
N GLY A 142 0.24 -19.16 23.05
CA GLY A 142 0.84 -19.19 24.38
C GLY A 142 1.61 -17.91 24.74
N MET A 143 1.89 -17.02 23.77
CA MET A 143 2.48 -15.72 24.06
C MET A 143 1.48 -14.81 24.78
N ALA A 144 2.02 -13.81 25.45
CA ALA A 144 1.22 -12.76 26.06
C ALA A 144 1.74 -11.40 25.61
N PHE A 145 0.84 -10.50 25.20
CA PHE A 145 1.14 -9.17 24.69
C PHE A 145 0.34 -8.10 25.43
N THR A 146 0.80 -6.86 25.37
CA THR A 146 0.10 -5.68 25.89
C THR A 146 -0.38 -4.75 24.77
N ASN A 147 0.25 -4.85 23.58
CA ASN A 147 -0.20 -4.15 22.40
C ASN A 147 0.16 -4.92 21.12
N PRO A 148 -0.63 -4.79 20.05
CA PRO A 148 -0.42 -5.52 18.80
C PRO A 148 0.85 -5.14 18.04
N VAL A 149 1.32 -3.89 18.13
CA VAL A 149 2.57 -3.45 17.48
C VAL A 149 3.74 -4.23 18.00
N GLN A 150 3.86 -4.37 19.35
CA GLN A 150 4.92 -5.15 19.97
C GLN A 150 4.81 -6.63 19.61
N LEU A 151 3.59 -7.20 19.61
CA LEU A 151 3.37 -8.60 19.22
C LEU A 151 3.90 -8.87 17.80
N GLN A 152 3.64 -7.96 16.85
CA GLN A 152 4.17 -8.08 15.49
C GLN A 152 5.71 -7.98 15.48
N GLU A 153 6.29 -7.01 16.19
CA GLU A 153 7.75 -6.83 16.26
C GLU A 153 8.46 -8.07 16.84
N ASP A 154 7.87 -8.71 17.84
CA ASP A 154 8.43 -9.89 18.51
C ASP A 154 8.55 -11.11 17.57
N ILE A 155 7.77 -11.17 16.48
CA ILE A 155 7.76 -12.33 15.58
C ILE A 155 8.28 -12.05 14.17
N LEU A 156 8.37 -10.77 13.76
CA LEU A 156 8.57 -10.38 12.36
C LEU A 156 9.89 -10.93 11.79
N ASP A 157 10.99 -10.76 12.50
CA ASP A 157 12.32 -11.18 12.02
C ASP A 157 12.42 -12.70 11.87
N GLU A 158 11.95 -13.47 12.86
CA GLU A 158 11.96 -14.95 12.78
C GLU A 158 11.05 -15.43 11.65
N LEU A 159 9.91 -14.79 11.48
CA LEU A 159 8.94 -15.14 10.43
C LEU A 159 9.49 -14.82 9.04
N TRP A 160 10.25 -13.73 8.89
CA TRP A 160 10.91 -13.37 7.64
C TRP A 160 11.99 -14.38 7.26
N GLU A 161 12.83 -14.79 8.21
CA GLU A 161 13.81 -15.85 7.98
C GLU A 161 13.15 -17.22 7.65
N TYR A 162 12.02 -17.52 8.27
CA TYR A 162 11.21 -18.69 7.90
C TYR A 162 10.67 -18.55 6.46
N GLY A 163 10.17 -17.37 6.09
CA GLY A 163 9.68 -17.08 4.76
C GLY A 163 10.74 -17.28 3.68
N LYS A 164 11.96 -16.77 3.87
CA LYS A 164 13.09 -16.99 2.97
C LYS A 164 13.37 -18.47 2.72
N LYS A 165 13.27 -19.28 3.77
CA LYS A 165 13.50 -20.74 3.68
C LYS A 165 12.43 -21.45 2.86
N ILE A 166 11.14 -21.19 3.13
CA ILE A 166 10.05 -21.92 2.48
C ILE A 166 9.84 -21.48 1.03
N THR A 167 10.15 -20.21 0.70
CA THR A 167 10.08 -19.70 -0.67
C THR A 167 11.34 -19.97 -1.48
N ASN A 168 12.42 -20.45 -0.83
CA ASN A 168 13.75 -20.57 -1.41
C ASN A 168 14.23 -19.25 -2.06
N ASN A 169 13.86 -18.12 -1.47
CA ASN A 169 14.23 -16.78 -1.91
C ASN A 169 14.97 -16.06 -0.79
N PRO A 170 16.32 -15.95 -0.84
CA PRO A 170 17.10 -15.24 0.17
C PRO A 170 16.82 -13.74 0.20
N ASP A 171 16.36 -13.18 -0.93
CA ASP A 171 16.03 -11.77 -1.10
C ASP A 171 14.52 -11.51 -0.95
N LEU A 172 13.80 -12.38 -0.23
CA LEU A 172 12.36 -12.27 0.02
C LEU A 172 12.02 -10.90 0.61
N LYS A 173 11.07 -10.23 0.00
CA LYS A 173 10.60 -8.91 0.46
C LYS A 173 9.81 -9.01 1.75
N GLU A 174 10.04 -8.07 2.67
CA GLU A 174 9.27 -7.99 3.93
C GLU A 174 7.76 -7.83 3.68
N THR A 175 7.36 -7.20 2.58
CA THR A 175 5.95 -7.10 2.17
C THR A 175 5.26 -8.46 2.01
N PHE A 176 5.99 -9.52 1.65
CA PHE A 176 5.44 -10.88 1.60
C PHE A 176 5.00 -11.37 2.98
N ILE A 177 5.79 -11.08 4.01
CA ILE A 177 5.50 -11.42 5.39
C ILE A 177 4.39 -10.53 5.95
N LEU A 178 4.51 -9.21 5.76
CA LEU A 178 3.54 -8.25 6.27
C LEU A 178 2.14 -8.49 5.70
N ASN A 179 2.03 -8.80 4.39
CA ASN A 179 0.73 -9.12 3.80
C ASN A 179 0.13 -10.39 4.41
N ALA A 180 0.94 -11.44 4.62
CA ALA A 180 0.47 -12.66 5.31
C ALA A 180 0.02 -12.40 6.75
N LEU A 181 0.56 -11.38 7.42
CA LEU A 181 0.26 -11.01 8.80
C LEU A 181 -0.99 -10.13 8.96
N VAL A 182 -1.54 -9.54 7.90
CA VAL A 182 -2.67 -8.58 8.02
C VAL A 182 -3.84 -9.15 8.82
N GLY A 183 -4.26 -10.39 8.54
CA GLY A 183 -5.35 -11.03 9.28
C GLY A 183 -5.00 -11.30 10.77
N VAL A 184 -3.74 -11.65 11.04
CA VAL A 184 -3.25 -11.87 12.40
C VAL A 184 -3.19 -10.56 13.18
N ASP A 185 -2.68 -9.50 12.58
CA ASP A 185 -2.58 -8.17 13.16
C ASP A 185 -3.97 -7.57 13.45
N ASN A 186 -4.90 -7.65 12.47
CA ASN A 186 -6.26 -7.19 12.66
C ASN A 186 -6.98 -7.97 13.79
N ALA A 187 -6.77 -9.30 13.88
CA ALA A 187 -7.31 -10.11 14.97
C ALA A 187 -6.72 -9.70 16.33
N ALA A 188 -5.41 -9.40 16.37
CA ALA A 188 -4.73 -8.94 17.59
C ALA A 188 -5.28 -7.57 18.04
N TRP A 189 -5.49 -6.62 17.12
CA TRP A 189 -6.11 -5.33 17.43
C TRP A 189 -7.54 -5.49 17.96
N LEU A 190 -8.36 -6.32 17.32
CA LEU A 190 -9.73 -6.58 17.78
C LEU A 190 -9.76 -7.28 19.15
N LEU A 191 -8.85 -8.23 19.39
CA LEU A 191 -8.72 -8.90 20.67
C LEU A 191 -8.25 -7.93 21.77
N TYR A 192 -7.24 -7.11 21.47
CA TYR A 192 -6.76 -6.04 22.33
C TYR A 192 -7.89 -5.09 22.74
N CYS A 193 -8.68 -4.65 21.78
CA CYS A 193 -9.81 -3.75 22.03
C CYS A 193 -10.87 -4.43 22.90
N ALA A 194 -11.23 -5.68 22.62
CA ALA A 194 -12.20 -6.42 23.41
C ALA A 194 -11.77 -6.60 24.88
N GLU A 195 -10.50 -6.91 25.10
CA GLU A 195 -9.93 -7.10 26.45
C GLU A 195 -9.88 -5.79 27.26
N ASN A 196 -9.64 -4.67 26.58
CA ASN A 196 -9.50 -3.36 27.21
C ASN A 196 -10.80 -2.52 27.20
N GLY A 197 -11.91 -3.07 26.66
CA GLY A 197 -13.20 -2.37 26.60
C GLY A 197 -13.22 -1.20 25.61
N ILE A 198 -12.36 -1.26 24.58
CA ILE A 198 -12.27 -0.26 23.51
C ILE A 198 -13.24 -0.64 22.40
N ASN A 199 -14.07 0.31 21.97
CA ASN A 199 -15.08 0.12 20.93
C ASN A 199 -15.07 1.22 19.85
N LYS A 200 -14.10 2.15 19.93
CA LYS A 200 -13.87 3.20 18.93
C LYS A 200 -12.45 3.14 18.39
N PHE A 201 -12.31 3.38 17.10
CA PHE A 201 -10.99 3.39 16.45
C PHE A 201 -10.07 4.46 17.01
N ASP A 202 -10.60 5.63 17.35
CA ASP A 202 -9.83 6.74 17.95
C ASP A 202 -9.21 6.35 19.29
N ASP A 203 -9.93 5.55 20.08
CA ASP A 203 -9.43 5.06 21.37
C ASP A 203 -8.42 3.90 21.17
N MET A 204 -8.52 3.18 20.04
CA MET A 204 -7.59 2.10 19.67
C MET A 204 -6.20 2.66 19.33
N ILE A 205 -6.12 3.89 18.78
CA ILE A 205 -4.85 4.48 18.34
C ILE A 205 -3.95 4.75 19.55
N PRO A 206 -2.76 4.12 19.61
CA PRO A 206 -1.78 4.42 20.66
C PRO A 206 -1.41 5.90 20.71
N THR A 207 -1.19 6.41 21.90
CA THR A 207 -0.93 7.85 22.12
C THR A 207 0.22 8.39 21.26
N SER A 208 1.25 7.58 21.02
CA SER A 208 2.40 7.93 20.19
C SER A 208 2.06 8.14 18.70
N TYR A 209 0.96 7.54 18.19
CA TYR A 209 0.55 7.65 16.78
C TYR A 209 -0.62 8.61 16.55
N ARG A 210 -1.23 9.12 17.63
CA ARG A 210 -2.34 10.09 17.53
C ARG A 210 -2.01 11.37 16.77
N PRO A 211 -0.79 11.94 16.87
CA PRO A 211 -0.48 13.15 16.10
C PRO A 211 -0.69 13.00 14.59
N ALA A 212 -0.33 11.84 14.04
CA ALA A 212 -0.48 11.55 12.61
C ALA A 212 -1.91 11.15 12.19
N LEU A 213 -2.78 10.82 13.16
CA LEU A 213 -4.11 10.23 12.92
C LEU A 213 -5.19 10.95 13.75
N SER A 214 -5.14 12.28 13.76
CA SER A 214 -6.01 13.13 14.60
C SER A 214 -7.13 13.84 13.84
N ASN A 215 -7.14 13.77 12.51
CA ASN A 215 -8.20 14.39 11.73
C ASN A 215 -9.48 13.54 11.72
N HIS A 216 -10.60 14.18 11.41
CA HIS A 216 -11.88 13.55 11.12
C HIS A 216 -12.41 14.14 9.81
N HIS A 217 -12.07 13.53 8.69
CA HIS A 217 -12.57 13.99 7.40
C HIS A 217 -14.05 13.66 7.21
N GLU A 218 -14.82 14.61 6.67
CA GLU A 218 -16.24 14.39 6.35
C GLU A 218 -16.42 13.44 5.16
N LYS A 219 -15.37 13.27 4.35
CA LYS A 219 -15.39 12.43 3.16
C LYS A 219 -14.04 11.75 2.96
N VAL A 220 -14.08 10.62 2.26
CA VAL A 220 -12.89 9.97 1.71
C VAL A 220 -13.12 9.73 0.23
N ALA A 221 -12.23 10.26 -0.62
CA ALA A 221 -12.28 9.99 -2.05
C ALA A 221 -11.91 8.54 -2.33
N SER A 222 -12.74 7.89 -3.15
CA SER A 222 -12.42 6.58 -3.72
C SER A 222 -11.59 6.79 -4.99
N ILE A 223 -10.41 6.18 -5.04
CA ILE A 223 -9.48 6.28 -6.16
C ILE A 223 -9.52 4.96 -6.95
N PRO A 224 -10.23 4.91 -8.08
CA PRO A 224 -10.26 3.72 -8.94
C PRO A 224 -8.96 3.58 -9.72
N LEU A 225 -8.66 2.35 -10.17
CA LEU A 225 -7.49 2.02 -10.94
C LEU A 225 -7.77 2.02 -12.45
N MET A 226 -6.97 2.79 -13.20
CA MET A 226 -6.95 2.82 -14.66
C MET A 226 -5.72 2.05 -15.17
N ALA A 227 -5.87 0.74 -15.41
CA ALA A 227 -4.82 -0.12 -15.92
C ALA A 227 -4.42 0.27 -17.37
N TYR A 228 -3.31 -0.30 -17.88
CA TYR A 228 -2.75 0.04 -19.19
C TYR A 228 -3.74 -0.11 -20.36
N ASN A 229 -4.62 -1.10 -20.30
CA ASN A 229 -5.57 -1.47 -21.35
C ASN A 229 -6.96 -0.84 -21.19
N ILE A 230 -7.18 0.00 -20.17
CA ILE A 230 -8.44 0.71 -19.99
C ILE A 230 -8.57 1.78 -21.08
N PRO A 231 -9.63 1.76 -21.90
CA PRO A 231 -9.86 2.77 -22.92
C PRO A 231 -10.03 4.18 -22.33
N VAL A 232 -9.59 5.19 -23.04
CA VAL A 232 -9.78 6.60 -22.63
C VAL A 232 -11.26 6.96 -22.43
N GLN A 233 -12.16 6.31 -23.18
CA GLN A 233 -13.60 6.52 -23.01
C GLN A 233 -14.07 6.08 -21.63
N GLU A 234 -13.59 4.94 -21.12
CA GLU A 234 -13.92 4.45 -19.76
C GLU A 234 -13.42 5.44 -18.68
N ILE A 235 -12.23 6.06 -18.89
CA ILE A 235 -11.74 7.14 -18.02
C ILE A 235 -12.69 8.35 -18.02
N LYS A 236 -13.21 8.74 -19.18
CA LYS A 236 -14.21 9.83 -19.30
C LYS A 236 -15.51 9.47 -18.59
N ASP A 237 -15.97 8.24 -18.74
CA ASP A 237 -17.20 7.75 -18.11
C ASP A 237 -17.04 7.77 -16.58
N THR A 238 -15.91 7.31 -16.06
CA THR A 238 -15.55 7.38 -14.62
C THR A 238 -15.54 8.82 -14.10
N VAL A 239 -15.01 9.79 -14.88
CA VAL A 239 -15.10 11.22 -14.52
C VAL A 239 -16.55 11.68 -14.50
N SER A 240 -17.38 11.24 -15.45
CA SER A 240 -18.80 11.61 -15.54
C SER A 240 -19.62 11.03 -14.37
N GLU A 241 -19.20 9.91 -13.79
CA GLU A 241 -19.75 9.32 -12.56
C GLU A 241 -19.36 10.10 -11.30
N GLY A 242 -18.46 11.10 -11.42
CA GLY A 242 -18.05 12.00 -10.34
C GLY A 242 -16.70 11.65 -9.70
N TYR A 243 -16.00 10.62 -10.15
CA TYR A 243 -14.64 10.37 -9.71
C TYR A 243 -13.72 11.49 -10.24
N PHE A 244 -12.98 12.10 -9.34
CA PHE A 244 -12.11 13.22 -9.69
C PHE A 244 -10.62 12.88 -9.56
N PHE A 245 -10.27 11.78 -8.87
CA PHE A 245 -8.90 11.34 -8.65
C PHE A 245 -8.81 9.85 -9.01
N MET A 246 -7.93 9.50 -9.95
CA MET A 246 -7.80 8.14 -10.49
C MET A 246 -6.33 7.77 -10.57
N LYS A 247 -6.00 6.54 -10.17
CA LYS A 247 -4.66 5.97 -10.34
C LYS A 247 -4.50 5.44 -11.76
N ILE A 248 -3.60 6.03 -12.53
CA ILE A 248 -3.37 5.72 -13.94
C ILE A 248 -2.03 5.00 -14.06
N LYS A 249 -2.02 3.78 -14.58
CA LYS A 249 -0.79 3.02 -14.80
C LYS A 249 0.01 3.59 -15.97
N ILE A 250 1.30 3.81 -15.74
CA ILE A 250 2.36 4.08 -16.72
C ILE A 250 3.48 3.06 -16.58
N GLY A 251 4.51 3.09 -17.41
CA GLY A 251 5.53 2.05 -17.42
C GLY A 251 5.10 0.85 -18.27
N GLN A 252 4.53 1.09 -19.45
CA GLN A 252 4.02 0.07 -20.35
C GLN A 252 5.13 -0.89 -20.83
N ALA A 253 4.74 -2.08 -21.30
CA ALA A 253 5.68 -3.10 -21.77
C ALA A 253 6.44 -2.65 -23.03
N GLY A 254 7.74 -3.00 -23.10
CA GLY A 254 8.63 -2.70 -24.21
C GLY A 254 10.03 -2.32 -23.72
N THR A 255 10.88 -1.87 -24.64
CA THR A 255 12.13 -1.20 -24.31
C THR A 255 11.85 0.15 -23.64
N GLN A 256 12.79 0.75 -22.96
CA GLN A 256 12.61 2.06 -22.27
C GLN A 256 12.10 3.14 -23.22
N GLU A 257 12.59 3.18 -24.46
CA GLU A 257 12.12 4.14 -25.48
C GLU A 257 10.69 3.85 -25.94
N GLU A 258 10.33 2.59 -26.15
CA GLU A 258 8.97 2.20 -26.50
C GLU A 258 7.98 2.47 -25.36
N MET A 259 8.38 2.18 -24.13
CA MET A 259 7.63 2.45 -22.91
C MET A 259 7.35 3.95 -22.79
N LEU A 260 8.40 4.77 -22.84
CA LEU A 260 8.29 6.23 -22.75
C LEU A 260 7.36 6.79 -23.83
N ARG A 261 7.51 6.35 -25.08
CA ARG A 261 6.65 6.78 -26.19
C ARG A 261 5.18 6.45 -25.92
N LYS A 262 4.88 5.22 -25.51
CA LYS A 262 3.52 4.78 -25.19
C LYS A 262 2.93 5.56 -24.01
N ASP A 263 3.72 5.81 -22.97
CA ASP A 263 3.29 6.57 -21.81
C ASP A 263 2.99 8.05 -22.16
N MET A 264 3.83 8.66 -23.00
CA MET A 264 3.59 10.02 -23.52
C MET A 264 2.34 10.11 -24.41
N GLU A 265 2.12 9.12 -25.29
CA GLU A 265 0.93 9.01 -26.12
C GLU A 265 -0.32 8.91 -25.25
N ARG A 266 -0.31 7.98 -24.26
CA ARG A 266 -1.43 7.78 -23.34
C ARG A 266 -1.72 9.04 -22.51
N LEU A 267 -0.68 9.70 -21.98
CA LEU A 267 -0.85 10.98 -21.27
C LEU A 267 -1.53 12.03 -22.18
N SER A 268 -1.10 12.14 -23.44
CA SER A 268 -1.67 13.09 -24.39
C SER A 268 -3.16 12.79 -24.68
N GLU A 269 -3.50 11.52 -24.86
CA GLU A 269 -4.89 11.09 -25.08
C GLU A 269 -5.78 11.38 -23.87
N ILE A 270 -5.31 11.05 -22.66
CA ILE A 270 -6.02 11.32 -21.41
C ILE A 270 -6.18 12.82 -21.20
N HIS A 271 -5.12 13.61 -21.37
CA HIS A 271 -5.16 15.05 -21.18
C HIS A 271 -6.11 15.73 -22.20
N LYS A 272 -6.09 15.27 -23.44
CA LYS A 272 -7.07 15.73 -24.47
C LYS A 272 -8.52 15.42 -24.07
N ALA A 273 -8.74 14.27 -23.44
CA ALA A 273 -10.09 13.79 -23.10
C ALA A 273 -10.68 14.46 -21.85
N ILE A 274 -9.87 14.62 -20.78
CA ILE A 274 -10.33 15.07 -19.46
C ILE A 274 -9.56 16.27 -18.89
N GLY A 275 -8.54 16.80 -19.56
CA GLY A 275 -7.71 17.90 -19.05
C GLY A 275 -8.47 19.20 -18.77
N ASN A 276 -9.63 19.40 -19.42
CA ASN A 276 -10.51 20.53 -19.15
C ASN A 276 -11.62 20.26 -18.14
N ALA A 277 -11.76 19.02 -17.70
CA ALA A 277 -12.74 18.67 -16.67
C ALA A 277 -12.42 19.40 -15.36
N GLN A 278 -13.47 19.75 -14.62
CA GLN A 278 -13.37 20.53 -13.37
C GLN A 278 -13.84 19.71 -12.19
N THR A 279 -13.30 20.03 -11.02
CA THR A 279 -13.73 19.48 -9.74
C THR A 279 -13.67 20.56 -8.66
N THR A 280 -14.57 20.46 -7.68
CA THR A 280 -14.54 21.33 -6.49
C THR A 280 -13.56 20.84 -5.41
N TYR A 281 -13.00 19.65 -5.60
CA TYR A 281 -12.16 18.99 -4.62
C TYR A 281 -10.66 19.32 -4.73
N THR A 282 -10.24 20.16 -5.68
CA THR A 282 -8.85 20.59 -5.81
C THR A 282 -8.69 22.09 -5.74
N GLU A 283 -7.53 22.56 -5.32
CA GLU A 283 -7.22 24.00 -5.29
C GLU A 283 -7.21 24.63 -6.67
N SER A 284 -6.73 23.90 -7.67
CA SER A 284 -6.67 24.33 -9.06
C SER A 284 -8.05 24.33 -9.77
N GLY A 285 -9.05 23.67 -9.21
CA GLY A 285 -10.33 23.40 -9.84
C GLY A 285 -10.26 22.38 -11.00
N LYS A 286 -9.08 21.79 -11.26
CA LYS A 286 -8.83 20.79 -12.30
C LYS A 286 -8.72 19.41 -11.71
N LEU A 287 -8.97 18.36 -12.52
CA LEU A 287 -8.74 16.98 -12.12
C LEU A 287 -7.24 16.74 -11.91
N PRO A 288 -6.81 16.18 -10.77
CA PRO A 288 -5.43 15.83 -10.55
C PRO A 288 -5.12 14.48 -11.21
N TYR A 289 -3.91 14.34 -11.77
CA TYR A 289 -3.42 13.07 -12.30
C TYR A 289 -2.54 12.36 -11.27
N TYR A 290 -2.80 11.09 -11.08
CA TYR A 290 -2.02 10.20 -10.27
C TYR A 290 -1.47 9.08 -11.16
N PHE A 291 -0.17 9.12 -11.45
CA PHE A 291 0.51 8.10 -12.26
C PHE A 291 1.26 7.13 -11.38
N ASP A 292 1.18 5.84 -11.71
CA ASP A 292 1.92 4.78 -11.03
C ASP A 292 2.73 3.99 -12.06
N ALA A 293 4.06 4.04 -11.89
CA ALA A 293 5.02 3.43 -12.79
C ALA A 293 5.52 2.05 -12.31
N ASN A 294 5.22 1.65 -11.08
CA ASN A 294 5.62 0.39 -10.46
C ASN A 294 7.10 0.01 -10.66
N GLY A 295 7.99 1.00 -10.59
CA GLY A 295 9.45 0.81 -10.72
C GLY A 295 9.94 0.51 -12.13
N ARG A 296 9.18 0.87 -13.17
CA ARG A 296 9.48 0.48 -14.56
C ARG A 296 10.47 1.39 -15.28
N TYR A 297 10.70 2.59 -14.78
CA TYR A 297 11.69 3.49 -15.35
C TYR A 297 13.09 3.12 -14.83
N GLU A 298 14.04 2.96 -15.74
CA GLU A 298 15.42 2.55 -15.39
C GLU A 298 16.30 3.74 -15.08
N GLU A 299 16.09 4.87 -15.76
CA GLU A 299 16.91 6.06 -15.66
C GLU A 299 16.09 7.30 -15.37
N LYS A 300 16.67 8.22 -14.59
CA LYS A 300 16.05 9.50 -14.24
C LYS A 300 15.76 10.38 -15.47
N ASP A 301 16.65 10.34 -16.47
CA ASP A 301 16.47 11.08 -17.72
C ASP A 301 15.20 10.66 -18.46
N THR A 302 14.90 9.37 -18.48
CA THR A 302 13.67 8.86 -19.11
C THR A 302 12.41 9.43 -18.42
N MET A 303 12.42 9.54 -17.09
CA MET A 303 11.32 10.16 -16.33
C MET A 303 11.24 11.67 -16.60
N LEU A 304 12.39 12.36 -16.68
CA LEU A 304 12.43 13.79 -17.00
C LEU A 304 11.84 14.07 -18.40
N ARG A 305 12.13 13.22 -19.37
CA ARG A 305 11.54 13.31 -20.73
C ARG A 305 10.01 13.14 -20.71
N PHE A 306 9.49 12.25 -19.88
CA PHE A 306 8.03 12.13 -19.66
C PHE A 306 7.45 13.43 -19.07
N LEU A 307 8.11 14.00 -18.04
CA LEU A 307 7.68 15.26 -17.42
C LEU A 307 7.78 16.45 -18.38
N ASP A 308 8.80 16.51 -19.22
CA ASP A 308 8.94 17.56 -20.25
C ASP A 308 7.85 17.45 -21.33
N HIS A 309 7.47 16.22 -21.69
CA HIS A 309 6.29 16.02 -22.54
C HIS A 309 5.00 16.53 -21.85
N ALA A 310 4.82 16.25 -20.58
CA ALA A 310 3.68 16.75 -19.79
C ALA A 310 3.64 18.30 -19.78
N LYS A 311 4.79 18.95 -19.63
CA LYS A 311 4.91 20.43 -19.73
C LYS A 311 4.51 20.92 -21.11
N LYS A 312 5.02 20.27 -22.17
CA LYS A 312 4.76 20.64 -23.56
C LYS A 312 3.28 20.62 -23.93
N ILE A 313 2.52 19.66 -23.39
CA ILE A 313 1.08 19.52 -23.65
C ILE A 313 0.19 20.25 -22.62
N GLY A 314 0.78 20.90 -21.61
CA GLY A 314 0.05 21.62 -20.56
C GLY A 314 -0.49 20.76 -19.41
N ALA A 315 -0.15 19.46 -19.39
CA ALA A 315 -0.64 18.52 -18.38
C ALA A 315 0.13 18.56 -17.05
N PHE A 316 1.35 19.10 -17.03
CA PHE A 316 2.27 19.03 -15.89
C PHE A 316 1.66 19.51 -14.58
N HIS A 317 0.95 20.65 -14.59
CA HIS A 317 0.36 21.24 -13.38
C HIS A 317 -0.84 20.44 -12.82
N GLN A 318 -1.34 19.46 -13.56
CA GLN A 318 -2.37 18.53 -13.09
C GLN A 318 -1.79 17.24 -12.55
N ILE A 319 -0.49 16.97 -12.71
CA ILE A 319 0.14 15.78 -12.11
C ILE A 319 0.32 16.04 -10.62
N ALA A 320 -0.51 15.39 -9.81
CA ALA A 320 -0.44 15.49 -8.36
C ALA A 320 0.56 14.49 -7.76
N ILE A 321 0.69 13.31 -8.37
CA ILE A 321 1.49 12.18 -7.86
C ILE A 321 2.11 11.43 -9.04
N ILE A 322 3.39 11.06 -8.86
CA ILE A 322 4.03 9.93 -9.55
C ILE A 322 4.47 8.93 -8.48
N GLU A 323 3.92 7.72 -8.52
CA GLU A 323 4.23 6.64 -7.60
C GLU A 323 5.26 5.70 -8.22
N GLU A 324 6.22 5.30 -7.39
CA GLU A 324 7.24 4.30 -7.69
C GLU A 324 7.82 4.43 -9.12
N PRO A 325 8.48 5.55 -9.46
CA PRO A 325 9.04 5.70 -10.79
C PRO A 325 10.15 4.67 -11.07
N PHE A 326 10.98 4.35 -10.06
CA PHE A 326 12.16 3.52 -10.20
C PHE A 326 12.08 2.26 -9.35
N ALA A 327 12.74 1.19 -9.82
CA ALA A 327 12.84 -0.06 -9.07
C ALA A 327 13.61 0.14 -7.74
N GLU A 328 13.31 -0.71 -6.76
CA GLU A 328 13.81 -0.59 -5.39
C GLU A 328 15.35 -0.62 -5.28
N ASP A 329 16.01 -1.44 -6.09
CA ASP A 329 17.47 -1.56 -6.17
C ASP A 329 18.14 -0.32 -6.78
N LYS A 330 17.38 0.50 -7.51
CA LYS A 330 17.85 1.77 -8.07
C LYS A 330 17.83 2.85 -6.98
N LYS A 331 18.98 3.15 -6.41
CA LYS A 331 19.11 4.20 -5.38
C LYS A 331 19.13 5.61 -6.00
N ILE A 332 18.05 5.94 -6.75
CA ILE A 332 17.93 7.22 -7.46
C ILE A 332 17.29 8.26 -6.54
N ASN A 333 17.97 9.38 -6.29
CA ASN A 333 17.37 10.53 -5.61
C ASN A 333 16.36 11.20 -6.53
N VAL A 334 15.15 11.47 -6.01
CA VAL A 334 14.00 12.00 -6.76
C VAL A 334 13.62 13.43 -6.38
N GLY A 335 14.30 14.04 -5.42
CA GLY A 335 13.93 15.34 -4.85
C GLY A 335 13.99 16.52 -5.82
N ASP A 336 14.67 16.38 -6.95
CA ASP A 336 14.83 17.40 -7.98
C ASP A 336 13.94 17.21 -9.21
N LEU A 337 13.02 16.22 -9.20
CA LEU A 337 12.08 16.01 -10.32
C LEU A 337 11.00 17.09 -10.44
N GLY A 338 10.84 17.93 -9.42
CA GLY A 338 9.90 19.06 -9.43
C GLY A 338 8.42 18.65 -9.37
N ILE A 339 8.16 17.42 -8.98
CA ILE A 339 6.82 16.82 -8.81
C ILE A 339 6.82 15.97 -7.55
N ARG A 340 5.63 15.72 -6.96
CA ARG A 340 5.51 14.82 -5.81
C ARG A 340 5.70 13.38 -6.21
N ILE A 341 6.72 12.74 -5.63
CA ILE A 341 7.02 11.32 -5.83
C ILE A 341 6.57 10.56 -4.59
N VAL A 342 5.85 9.46 -4.82
CA VAL A 342 5.27 8.61 -3.78
C VAL A 342 6.00 7.28 -3.72
N SER A 343 6.28 6.83 -2.51
CA SER A 343 6.75 5.48 -2.22
C SER A 343 5.58 4.60 -1.78
N ASP A 344 5.41 3.45 -2.41
CA ASP A 344 4.47 2.39 -2.04
C ASP A 344 5.22 1.08 -1.74
N GLU A 345 5.49 0.26 -2.75
CA GLU A 345 6.10 -1.06 -2.55
C GLU A 345 7.46 -0.99 -1.89
N THR A 346 8.20 0.09 -2.11
CA THR A 346 9.56 0.25 -1.60
C THR A 346 9.62 0.78 -0.16
N ALA A 347 8.52 1.26 0.41
CA ALA A 347 8.38 1.58 1.83
C ALA A 347 7.76 0.40 2.58
N HIS A 348 8.48 -0.72 2.68
CA HIS A 348 7.99 -1.94 3.35
C HIS A 348 7.70 -1.68 4.83
N THR A 349 8.62 -1.02 5.52
CA THR A 349 8.58 -0.71 6.95
C THR A 349 8.85 0.78 7.19
N ASP A 350 8.75 1.22 8.43
CA ASP A 350 9.11 2.58 8.87
C ASP A 350 10.58 2.92 8.52
N LYS A 351 11.50 1.96 8.62
CA LYS A 351 12.92 2.16 8.23
C LYS A 351 13.06 2.45 6.74
N HIS A 352 12.41 1.64 5.89
CA HIS A 352 12.42 1.87 4.45
C HIS A 352 11.70 3.17 4.06
N ALA A 353 10.61 3.51 4.74
CA ALA A 353 9.93 4.79 4.54
C ALA A 353 10.87 5.98 4.81
N LEU A 354 11.66 5.93 5.90
CA LEU A 354 12.67 6.95 6.19
C LEU A 354 13.74 7.05 5.11
N GLU A 355 14.25 5.92 4.62
CA GLU A 355 15.21 5.91 3.50
C GLU A 355 14.64 6.58 2.25
N ARG A 356 13.37 6.30 1.90
CA ARG A 356 12.70 6.92 0.75
C ARG A 356 12.52 8.43 0.95
N ILE A 357 12.13 8.88 2.11
CA ILE A 357 12.04 10.32 2.43
C ILE A 357 13.41 10.99 2.23
N GLN A 358 14.50 10.38 2.72
CA GLN A 358 15.86 10.87 2.54
C GLN A 358 16.33 10.90 1.08
N MET A 359 15.76 10.04 0.23
CA MET A 359 15.99 10.02 -1.22
C MET A 359 15.12 11.04 -1.98
N GLY A 360 14.31 11.87 -1.27
CA GLY A 360 13.47 12.90 -1.85
C GLY A 360 12.05 12.47 -2.22
N TYR A 361 11.63 11.26 -1.83
CA TYR A 361 10.22 10.89 -1.92
C TYR A 361 9.42 11.80 -0.99
N SER A 362 8.41 12.44 -1.52
CA SER A 362 7.68 13.53 -0.85
C SER A 362 6.23 13.19 -0.50
N ALA A 363 5.87 11.92 -0.57
CA ALA A 363 4.66 11.34 0.00
C ALA A 363 4.79 9.81 0.15
N ILE A 364 3.94 9.21 0.98
CA ILE A 364 3.91 7.75 1.20
C ILE A 364 2.50 7.22 1.03
N ALA A 365 2.39 6.11 0.27
CA ALA A 365 1.18 5.32 0.16
C ALA A 365 1.13 4.28 1.30
N LEU A 366 0.26 4.50 2.27
CA LEU A 366 0.01 3.55 3.35
C LEU A 366 -0.85 2.40 2.87
N LYS A 367 -0.64 1.21 3.42
CA LYS A 367 -1.46 0.02 3.13
C LYS A 367 -1.74 -0.79 4.40
N PRO A 368 -2.62 -0.30 5.31
CA PRO A 368 -3.01 -1.08 6.49
C PRO A 368 -3.50 -2.49 6.14
N ILE A 369 -4.07 -2.62 4.97
CA ILE A 369 -4.66 -3.86 4.43
C ILE A 369 -3.64 -4.77 3.71
N ALA A 370 -2.38 -4.37 3.63
CA ALA A 370 -1.32 -5.12 2.95
C ALA A 370 0.00 -5.17 3.74
N LYS A 371 0.28 -4.15 4.55
CA LYS A 371 1.50 -4.02 5.37
C LYS A 371 1.18 -4.03 6.87
N THR A 372 -0.02 -4.47 7.27
CA THR A 372 -0.61 -4.44 8.60
C THR A 372 -1.02 -3.05 9.10
N MET A 373 -1.99 -3.00 10.00
CA MET A 373 -2.40 -1.79 10.71
C MET A 373 -1.26 -1.28 11.60
N SER A 374 -0.60 -2.17 12.32
CA SER A 374 0.53 -1.87 13.21
C SER A 374 1.67 -1.16 12.48
N MET A 375 2.13 -1.69 11.35
CA MET A 375 3.19 -1.08 10.55
C MET A 375 2.74 0.24 9.91
N SER A 376 1.49 0.31 9.44
CA SER A 376 0.96 1.53 8.83
C SER A 376 0.85 2.70 9.81
N MET A 377 0.50 2.45 11.08
CA MET A 377 0.53 3.49 12.12
C MET A 377 1.96 3.98 12.40
N LYS A 378 2.94 3.08 12.42
CA LYS A 378 4.37 3.45 12.57
C LYS A 378 4.84 4.33 11.41
N VAL A 379 4.53 3.94 10.18
CA VAL A 379 4.90 4.70 8.98
C VAL A 379 4.18 6.05 8.93
N ALA A 380 2.89 6.11 9.29
CA ALA A 380 2.14 7.35 9.34
C ALA A 380 2.75 8.35 10.34
N GLN A 381 3.12 7.90 11.53
CA GLN A 381 3.77 8.75 12.54
C GLN A 381 5.14 9.24 12.08
N LEU A 382 5.96 8.35 11.50
CA LEU A 382 7.25 8.74 10.92
C LEU A 382 7.09 9.79 9.82
N ALA A 383 6.15 9.59 8.91
CA ALA A 383 5.86 10.51 7.82
C ALA A 383 5.40 11.88 8.36
N TYR A 384 4.53 11.88 9.38
CA TYR A 384 4.09 13.11 10.07
C TYR A 384 5.27 13.89 10.68
N GLU A 385 6.21 13.19 11.34
CA GLU A 385 7.41 13.80 11.93
C GLU A 385 8.37 14.40 10.88
N HIS A 386 8.22 14.00 9.63
CA HIS A 386 9.01 14.46 8.48
C HIS A 386 8.22 15.34 7.50
N ASP A 387 7.06 15.87 7.89
CA ASP A 387 6.18 16.69 7.04
C ASP A 387 5.87 16.04 5.68
N THR A 388 5.76 14.71 5.68
CA THR A 388 5.53 13.90 4.48
C THR A 388 4.08 13.44 4.43
N PRO A 389 3.23 13.95 3.51
CA PRO A 389 1.83 13.59 3.44
C PRO A 389 1.64 12.12 3.06
N CYS A 390 0.58 11.53 3.60
CA CYS A 390 0.18 10.15 3.34
C CYS A 390 -1.23 10.06 2.76
N PHE A 391 -1.50 8.95 2.09
CA PHE A 391 -2.84 8.50 1.72
C PHE A 391 -2.88 6.98 1.77
N CYS A 392 -4.06 6.36 1.67
CA CYS A 392 -4.17 4.92 1.69
C CYS A 392 -4.29 4.33 0.29
N ALA A 393 -3.41 3.39 -0.04
CA ALA A 393 -3.44 2.65 -1.30
C ALA A 393 -4.16 1.31 -1.15
N ASP A 394 -4.47 0.64 -2.27
CA ASP A 394 -5.23 -0.62 -2.33
C ASP A 394 -4.36 -1.80 -2.80
N LEU A 395 -4.92 -2.97 -2.64
CA LEU A 395 -4.38 -4.27 -3.04
C LEU A 395 -5.44 -5.14 -3.74
N THR A 396 -6.52 -4.55 -4.25
CA THR A 396 -7.72 -5.27 -4.69
C THR A 396 -8.34 -6.06 -3.52
N VAL A 397 -8.60 -5.35 -2.42
CA VAL A 397 -9.07 -5.98 -1.19
C VAL A 397 -10.56 -6.28 -1.19
N ASN A 398 -10.97 -7.15 -0.29
CA ASN A 398 -12.39 -7.41 -0.06
C ASN A 398 -13.10 -6.22 0.63
N PRO A 399 -14.44 -6.16 0.58
CA PRO A 399 -15.19 -5.02 1.12
C PRO A 399 -14.93 -4.69 2.60
N ILE A 400 -14.68 -5.70 3.44
CA ILE A 400 -14.43 -5.50 4.87
C ILE A 400 -13.13 -4.72 5.09
N LEU A 401 -12.10 -5.01 4.31
CA LEU A 401 -10.79 -4.37 4.44
C LEU A 401 -10.82 -2.91 3.97
N ILE A 402 -11.77 -2.52 3.12
CA ILE A 402 -11.95 -1.11 2.75
C ILE A 402 -12.22 -0.26 3.99
N GLU A 403 -12.97 -0.76 4.97
CA GLU A 403 -13.26 -0.02 6.20
C GLU A 403 -11.99 0.20 7.05
N TRP A 404 -11.10 -0.78 7.11
CA TRP A 404 -9.79 -0.64 7.76
C TRP A 404 -8.92 0.43 7.08
N ASN A 405 -8.90 0.45 5.75
CA ASN A 405 -8.20 1.48 4.97
C ASN A 405 -8.80 2.87 5.20
N LYS A 406 -10.14 2.98 5.14
CA LYS A 406 -10.85 4.24 5.38
C LYS A 406 -10.63 4.76 6.79
N ALA A 407 -10.53 3.89 7.80
CA ALA A 407 -10.29 4.30 9.17
C ALA A 407 -8.98 5.09 9.32
N ILE A 408 -7.93 4.72 8.60
CA ILE A 408 -6.69 5.49 8.52
C ILE A 408 -6.87 6.72 7.62
N ALA A 409 -7.36 6.55 6.38
CA ALA A 409 -7.50 7.64 5.43
C ALA A 409 -8.34 8.82 5.96
N ALA A 410 -9.37 8.52 6.76
CA ALA A 410 -10.24 9.51 7.40
C ALA A 410 -9.54 10.35 8.47
N ARG A 411 -8.38 9.91 8.97
CA ARG A 411 -7.65 10.51 10.08
C ARG A 411 -6.30 11.13 9.74
N LEU A 412 -5.79 10.86 8.52
CA LEU A 412 -4.57 11.48 8.01
C LEU A 412 -4.77 12.99 7.79
N ASP A 413 -3.68 13.74 7.73
CA ASP A 413 -3.73 15.12 7.28
C ASP A 413 -4.25 15.22 5.83
N ALA A 414 -4.89 16.34 5.50
CA ALA A 414 -5.36 16.60 4.16
C ALA A 414 -4.21 16.56 3.15
N PHE A 415 -4.39 15.81 2.05
CA PHE A 415 -3.34 15.69 1.04
C PHE A 415 -3.16 17.03 0.29
N PRO A 416 -1.92 17.52 0.09
CA PRO A 416 -1.67 18.81 -0.52
C PRO A 416 -2.29 18.95 -1.92
N GLY A 417 -2.96 20.09 -2.16
CA GLY A 417 -3.70 20.37 -3.40
C GLY A 417 -5.15 19.87 -3.39
N ILE A 418 -5.55 19.09 -2.37
CA ILE A 418 -6.93 18.65 -2.17
C ILE A 418 -7.65 19.64 -1.23
N LYS A 419 -8.87 20.01 -1.57
CA LYS A 419 -9.71 20.93 -0.80
C LYS A 419 -10.72 20.21 0.08
N GLY A 420 -11.05 20.87 1.19
CA GLY A 420 -12.10 20.42 2.10
C GLY A 420 -11.60 19.36 3.08
N SER A 421 -12.54 18.87 3.89
CA SER A 421 -12.31 17.78 4.82
C SER A 421 -12.40 16.43 4.08
N LEU A 422 -11.32 16.06 3.39
CA LEU A 422 -11.30 14.97 2.43
C LEU A 422 -10.03 14.13 2.54
N GLY A 423 -10.18 12.87 2.99
CA GLY A 423 -9.14 11.84 2.91
C GLY A 423 -9.08 11.17 1.53
N LEU A 424 -8.03 10.39 1.28
CA LEU A 424 -7.82 9.68 0.02
C LEU A 424 -7.64 8.18 0.27
N VAL A 425 -8.40 7.34 -0.43
CA VAL A 425 -8.27 5.87 -0.40
C VAL A 425 -8.40 5.28 -1.79
N GLU A 426 -7.45 4.43 -2.19
CA GLU A 426 -7.65 3.59 -3.37
C GLU A 426 -8.68 2.50 -3.03
N SER A 427 -9.55 2.22 -3.98
CA SER A 427 -10.57 1.16 -3.86
C SER A 427 -10.89 0.62 -5.25
N ASN A 428 -10.35 -0.55 -5.57
CA ASN A 428 -10.48 -1.15 -6.89
C ASN A 428 -11.02 -2.59 -6.88
N GLY A 429 -11.42 -3.12 -5.73
CA GLY A 429 -12.01 -4.46 -5.62
C GLY A 429 -13.24 -4.65 -6.52
N HIS A 430 -14.13 -3.65 -6.56
CA HIS A 430 -15.32 -3.66 -7.40
C HIS A 430 -15.03 -3.75 -8.90
N GLN A 431 -13.86 -3.32 -9.34
CA GLN A 431 -13.41 -3.38 -10.74
C GLN A 431 -12.86 -4.75 -11.13
N ASN A 432 -12.47 -5.57 -10.15
CA ASN A 432 -11.65 -6.74 -10.38
C ASN A 432 -12.29 -8.07 -9.97
N TYR A 433 -13.11 -8.14 -8.90
CA TYR A 433 -13.70 -9.39 -8.44
C TYR A 433 -14.95 -9.79 -9.22
N THR A 434 -15.00 -11.05 -9.64
CA THR A 434 -16.17 -11.63 -10.32
C THR A 434 -17.43 -11.62 -9.43
N HIS A 435 -17.24 -11.84 -8.12
CA HIS A 435 -18.35 -11.98 -7.17
C HIS A 435 -18.43 -10.82 -6.19
N TRP A 436 -18.07 -9.60 -6.63
CA TRP A 436 -18.03 -8.43 -5.76
C TRP A 436 -19.34 -8.19 -4.99
N ASP A 437 -20.50 -8.26 -5.66
CA ASP A 437 -21.80 -8.06 -5.03
C ASP A 437 -22.09 -9.08 -3.92
N LYS A 438 -21.65 -10.33 -4.10
CA LYS A 438 -21.72 -11.35 -3.06
C LYS A 438 -20.77 -11.02 -1.90
N MET A 439 -19.55 -10.62 -2.18
CA MET A 439 -18.56 -10.23 -1.16
C MET A 439 -19.04 -9.03 -0.33
N LEU A 440 -19.74 -8.09 -0.93
CA LEU A 440 -20.37 -6.97 -0.19
C LEU A 440 -21.31 -7.48 0.92
N THR A 441 -22.04 -8.57 0.70
CA THR A 441 -22.92 -9.14 1.71
C THR A 441 -22.20 -9.74 2.92
N TYR A 442 -20.89 -9.95 2.84
CA TYR A 442 -20.08 -10.44 3.96
C TYR A 442 -19.78 -9.35 4.99
N SER A 443 -19.86 -8.07 4.58
CA SER A 443 -19.65 -6.95 5.49
C SER A 443 -20.92 -6.68 6.32
N PRO A 444 -20.81 -6.62 7.65
CA PRO A 444 -21.93 -6.24 8.52
C PRO A 444 -22.50 -4.87 8.20
N THR A 445 -21.67 -3.99 7.63
CA THR A 445 -22.00 -2.58 7.34
C THR A 445 -22.36 -2.30 5.89
N ALA A 446 -22.55 -3.33 5.04
CA ALA A 446 -22.82 -3.18 3.60
C ALA A 446 -23.99 -2.22 3.26
N ASN A 447 -24.95 -2.09 4.16
CA ASN A 447 -26.14 -1.24 3.98
C ASN A 447 -25.96 0.20 4.52
N LYS A 448 -24.84 0.51 5.17
CA LYS A 448 -24.59 1.82 5.75
C LYS A 448 -24.26 2.86 4.67
N SER A 449 -24.57 4.12 4.94
CA SER A 449 -24.34 5.26 4.03
C SER A 449 -22.87 5.38 3.63
N TRP A 450 -21.96 5.22 4.59
CA TRP A 450 -20.53 5.33 4.40
C TRP A 450 -19.87 4.15 3.66
N ALA A 451 -20.55 3.02 3.52
CA ALA A 451 -20.02 1.86 2.79
C ALA A 451 -20.13 2.01 1.27
N LYS A 452 -20.86 3.01 0.79
CA LYS A 452 -21.15 3.21 -0.64
C LYS A 452 -20.46 4.45 -1.16
N VAL A 453 -19.82 4.30 -2.33
CA VAL A 453 -19.28 5.45 -3.08
C VAL A 453 -20.43 6.20 -3.72
N ASN A 454 -20.48 7.50 -3.52
CA ASN A 454 -21.39 8.42 -4.17
C ASN A 454 -20.62 9.55 -4.85
N LYS A 455 -20.68 9.63 -6.18
CA LYS A 455 -19.93 10.60 -6.98
C LYS A 455 -18.43 10.65 -6.60
N GLY A 456 -17.81 9.48 -6.57
CA GLY A 456 -16.37 9.33 -6.33
C GLY A 456 -15.92 9.48 -4.88
N VAL A 457 -16.84 9.65 -3.90
CA VAL A 457 -16.50 9.79 -2.48
C VAL A 457 -17.34 8.89 -1.58
N TYR A 458 -16.76 8.43 -0.48
CA TYR A 458 -17.47 7.93 0.68
C TYR A 458 -17.82 9.11 1.58
N ASN A 459 -19.08 9.25 1.99
CA ASN A 459 -19.50 10.26 2.96
C ASN A 459 -19.39 9.66 4.36
N LEU A 460 -18.60 10.32 5.21
CA LEU A 460 -18.37 9.92 6.59
C LEU A 460 -19.17 10.87 7.49
N ASP A 461 -20.18 10.36 8.12
CA ASP A 461 -21.01 11.07 9.08
C ASP A 461 -20.56 10.80 10.54
N GLU A 462 -21.25 11.36 11.51
CA GLU A 462 -20.98 11.12 12.92
C GLU A 462 -21.14 9.63 13.28
N ASP A 463 -22.13 8.97 12.69
CA ASP A 463 -22.37 7.53 12.89
C ASP A 463 -21.18 6.68 12.41
N TYR A 464 -20.49 7.09 11.34
CA TYR A 464 -19.27 6.42 10.89
C TYR A 464 -18.20 6.42 11.98
N TYR A 465 -17.93 7.56 12.59
CA TYR A 465 -16.90 7.69 13.63
C TYR A 465 -17.32 6.99 14.92
N GLU A 466 -18.59 7.11 15.33
CA GLU A 466 -19.12 6.43 16.51
C GLU A 466 -19.06 4.88 16.36
N GLN A 467 -19.38 4.36 15.16
CA GLN A 467 -19.34 2.93 14.86
C GLN A 467 -17.97 2.49 14.27
N SER A 468 -17.03 3.41 14.08
CA SER A 468 -15.69 3.13 13.55
C SER A 468 -15.69 2.40 12.20
N GLY A 469 -16.65 2.77 11.31
CA GLY A 469 -16.86 2.08 10.06
C GLY A 469 -17.30 0.62 10.18
N GLY A 470 -17.61 0.15 11.41
CA GLY A 470 -18.02 -1.22 11.70
C GLY A 470 -16.87 -2.22 11.81
N ILE A 471 -15.62 -1.78 11.93
CA ILE A 471 -14.46 -2.69 12.02
C ILE A 471 -14.50 -3.62 13.26
N PHE A 472 -15.23 -3.24 14.31
CA PHE A 472 -15.42 -4.06 15.51
C PHE A 472 -16.52 -5.10 15.38
N GLU A 473 -17.37 -4.99 14.34
CA GLU A 473 -18.40 -5.95 14.04
C GLU A 473 -17.81 -7.14 13.28
N GLN A 474 -18.19 -8.35 13.71
CA GLN A 474 -17.71 -9.56 13.06
C GLN A 474 -18.58 -9.99 11.90
N SER A 475 -17.97 -10.26 10.76
CA SER A 475 -18.63 -10.82 9.59
C SER A 475 -19.23 -12.19 9.89
N PRO A 476 -20.55 -12.40 9.71
CA PRO A 476 -21.16 -13.73 9.89
C PRO A 476 -20.56 -14.79 8.94
N HIS A 477 -20.16 -14.39 7.72
CA HIS A 477 -19.54 -15.25 6.73
C HIS A 477 -18.23 -15.85 7.26
N TYR A 478 -17.29 -14.99 7.68
CA TYR A 478 -15.98 -15.44 8.19
C TYR A 478 -16.10 -16.06 9.60
N ALA A 479 -17.05 -15.62 10.42
CA ALA A 479 -17.31 -16.24 11.73
C ALA A 479 -17.70 -17.71 11.60
N ALA A 480 -18.43 -18.06 10.54
CA ALA A 480 -18.86 -19.44 10.30
C ALA A 480 -17.68 -20.42 10.08
N TRP A 481 -16.51 -19.91 9.64
CA TRP A 481 -15.30 -20.73 9.44
C TRP A 481 -14.70 -21.28 10.74
N PHE A 482 -15.01 -20.64 11.86
CA PHE A 482 -14.42 -20.94 13.18
C PHE A 482 -15.48 -21.45 14.18
N LYS A 483 -16.68 -21.80 13.71
CA LYS A 483 -17.65 -22.54 14.53
C LYS A 483 -17.16 -23.96 14.68
N GLU A 484 -17.16 -24.44 15.91
CA GLU A 484 -16.99 -25.86 16.17
C GLU A 484 -18.15 -26.61 15.51
N ASN A 485 -17.87 -27.66 14.76
CA ASN A 485 -18.92 -28.57 14.31
C ASN A 485 -19.48 -29.23 15.59
N GLU A 486 -20.69 -28.84 15.97
CA GLU A 486 -21.47 -29.49 17.02
C GLU A 486 -21.78 -30.95 16.65
#